data_2df439dde63be15ec3a730dbf3a3c20f
#
_entry.id   2df439dde63be15ec3a730dbf3a3c20f
#
_cell.length_a   1.000
_cell.length_b   1.000
_cell.length_c   1.000
_cell.angle_alpha   90.00
_cell.angle_beta   90.00
_cell.angle_gamma   90.00
#
_symmetry.space_group_name_H-M   'P 1'
#
loop_
_entity.id
_entity.type
_entity.pdbx_description
1 polymer ?
#
loop_
_entity_poly.entity_id
_entity_poly.type
_entity_poly.pdbx_seq_one_letter_code
_entity_poly.pdbx_strand_id
1 'polypeptide(L)'
;MTLEETYASLLEGINDPGIFKAVFMAGGPGSGKSLAAQKLGFQSMGLRPVNSDASFEVGLKKAGLSLKMPEDEEEQRDAIRVHAKAMTAKRQDMLVKGRMGLVIDSTARDIKKLLVQKKLLEQLGYETAMVFVNTSLETALDRN
;
A
#
# COMPACT_ATOMS: atom_id res chain seq x y z
N MET A 1 20.31 28.94 -15.04
CA MET A 1 19.93 28.44 -13.68
C MET A 1 20.75 29.20 -12.63
N THR A 2 20.07 29.81 -11.68
CA THR A 2 20.73 30.52 -10.58
C THR A 2 21.29 29.53 -9.55
N LEU A 3 22.15 30.00 -8.67
CA LEU A 3 22.70 29.19 -7.57
C LEU A 3 21.58 28.73 -6.63
N GLU A 4 20.60 29.59 -6.38
CA GLU A 4 19.44 29.26 -5.54
C GLU A 4 18.57 28.17 -6.18
N GLU A 5 18.31 28.25 -7.49
CA GLU A 5 17.57 27.23 -8.22
C GLU A 5 18.31 25.89 -8.21
N THR A 6 19.62 25.90 -8.37
CA THR A 6 20.44 24.69 -8.30
C THR A 6 20.38 24.08 -6.90
N TYR A 7 20.50 24.92 -5.86
CA TYR A 7 20.41 24.46 -4.48
C TYR A 7 19.02 23.87 -4.16
N ALA A 8 17.97 24.56 -4.59
CA ALA A 8 16.60 24.06 -4.43
C ALA A 8 16.40 22.72 -5.14
N SER A 9 16.94 22.56 -6.36
CA SER A 9 16.89 21.32 -7.11
C SER A 9 17.59 20.16 -6.37
N LEU A 10 18.71 20.42 -5.72
CA LEU A 10 19.42 19.42 -4.92
C LEU A 10 18.61 19.00 -3.67
N LEU A 11 17.82 19.92 -3.12
CA LEU A 11 16.98 19.64 -1.96
C LEU A 11 15.64 18.98 -2.32
N GLU A 12 15.20 19.07 -3.58
CA GLU A 12 13.95 18.45 -4.04
C GLU A 12 13.90 16.96 -3.75
N GLY A 13 15.02 16.26 -3.85
CA GLY A 13 15.09 14.84 -3.53
C GLY A 13 14.66 14.49 -2.10
N ILE A 14 14.92 15.38 -1.14
CA ILE A 14 14.53 15.19 0.27
C ILE A 14 13.07 15.57 0.49
N ASN A 15 12.59 16.60 -0.20
CA ASN A 15 11.25 17.15 -0.05
C ASN A 15 10.25 16.59 -1.06
N ASP A 16 10.71 15.77 -2.01
CA ASP A 16 9.84 15.14 -3.00
C ASP A 16 8.88 14.16 -2.30
N PRO A 17 7.55 14.30 -2.46
CA PRO A 17 6.61 13.37 -1.86
C PRO A 17 6.72 11.94 -2.40
N GLY A 18 7.36 11.74 -3.56
CA GLY A 18 7.60 10.43 -4.15
C GLY A 18 8.82 9.69 -3.61
N ILE A 19 9.60 10.30 -2.70
CA ILE A 19 10.86 9.74 -2.18
C ILE A 19 10.88 9.83 -0.66
N PHE A 20 11.33 8.77 0.01
CA PHE A 20 11.44 8.69 1.47
C PHE A 20 10.13 9.00 2.22
N LYS A 21 9.01 8.69 1.61
CA LYS A 21 7.68 8.88 2.23
C LYS A 21 6.95 7.56 2.26
N ALA A 22 6.37 7.22 3.38
CA ALA A 22 5.53 6.03 3.51
C ALA A 22 4.24 6.38 4.25
N VAL A 23 3.13 6.09 3.60
CA VAL A 23 1.80 6.28 4.19
C VAL A 23 1.20 4.92 4.47
N PHE A 24 0.82 4.69 5.72
CA PHE A 24 0.12 3.48 6.12
C PHE A 24 -1.37 3.77 6.18
N MET A 25 -2.14 3.02 5.41
CA MET A 25 -3.60 3.12 5.43
C MET A 25 -4.18 1.95 6.19
N ALA A 26 -4.98 2.23 7.19
CA ALA A 26 -5.63 1.22 8.00
C ALA A 26 -7.15 1.40 7.94
N GLY A 27 -7.86 0.30 7.74
CA GLY A 27 -9.31 0.27 7.71
C GLY A 27 -9.78 -1.12 7.28
N GLY A 28 -11.01 -1.46 7.63
CA GLY A 28 -11.60 -2.75 7.27
C GLY A 28 -11.96 -2.84 5.79
N PRO A 29 -12.31 -4.06 5.30
CA PRO A 29 -12.87 -4.21 3.97
C PRO A 29 -14.11 -3.34 3.80
N GLY A 30 -14.24 -2.68 2.66
CA GLY A 30 -15.36 -1.77 2.40
C GLY A 30 -15.33 -0.45 3.15
N SER A 31 -14.23 -0.12 3.85
CA SER A 31 -14.10 1.13 4.61
C SER A 31 -13.89 2.37 3.74
N GLY A 32 -13.56 2.19 2.46
CA GLY A 32 -13.29 3.30 1.55
C GLY A 32 -11.82 3.70 1.47
N LYS A 33 -10.90 2.82 1.83
CA LYS A 33 -9.46 3.10 1.78
C LYS A 33 -8.99 3.52 0.39
N SER A 34 -9.42 2.83 -0.64
CA SER A 34 -9.07 3.16 -2.03
C SER A 34 -9.57 4.55 -2.43
N LEU A 35 -10.79 4.88 -2.04
CA LEU A 35 -11.38 6.19 -2.31
C LEU A 35 -10.63 7.29 -1.54
N ALA A 36 -10.27 7.03 -0.28
CA ALA A 36 -9.49 7.97 0.52
C ALA A 36 -8.11 8.21 -0.09
N ALA A 37 -7.43 7.16 -0.55
CA ALA A 37 -6.14 7.28 -1.23
C ALA A 37 -6.25 8.14 -2.50
N GLN A 38 -7.31 7.95 -3.28
CA GLN A 38 -7.57 8.72 -4.47
C GLN A 38 -7.83 10.19 -4.16
N LYS A 39 -8.67 10.48 -3.17
CA LYS A 39 -9.00 11.84 -2.74
C LYS A 39 -7.81 12.60 -2.18
N LEU A 40 -6.92 11.90 -1.47
CA LEU A 40 -5.70 12.49 -0.92
C LEU A 40 -4.61 12.68 -1.98
N GLY A 41 -4.81 12.13 -3.19
CA GLY A 41 -3.90 12.34 -4.30
C GLY A 41 -2.55 11.65 -4.17
N PHE A 42 -2.47 10.55 -3.46
CA PHE A 42 -1.21 9.85 -3.21
C PHE A 42 -0.49 9.44 -4.50
N GLN A 43 -1.24 8.96 -5.49
CA GLN A 43 -0.65 8.57 -6.77
C GLN A 43 -0.06 9.76 -7.51
N SER A 44 -0.73 10.92 -7.46
CA SER A 44 -0.24 12.16 -8.07
C SER A 44 1.05 12.67 -7.39
N MET A 45 1.24 12.33 -6.11
CA MET A 45 2.45 12.65 -5.37
C MET A 45 3.62 11.71 -5.68
N GLY A 46 3.39 10.65 -6.45
CA GLY A 46 4.41 9.64 -6.74
C GLY A 46 4.48 8.52 -5.72
N LEU A 47 3.50 8.42 -4.82
CA LEU A 47 3.41 7.33 -3.85
C LEU A 47 2.85 6.08 -4.53
N ARG A 48 3.55 4.96 -4.40
CA ARG A 48 3.22 3.72 -5.08
C ARG A 48 2.49 2.76 -4.14
N PRO A 49 1.35 2.21 -4.56
CA PRO A 49 0.58 1.31 -3.70
C PRO A 49 1.27 -0.04 -3.52
N VAL A 50 1.24 -0.53 -2.30
CA VAL A 50 1.69 -1.88 -1.92
C VAL A 50 0.49 -2.58 -1.31
N ASN A 51 -0.15 -3.47 -2.08
CA ASN A 51 -1.37 -4.14 -1.68
C ASN A 51 -1.42 -5.55 -2.28
N SER A 52 -1.46 -6.56 -1.42
CA SER A 52 -1.51 -7.96 -1.86
C SER A 52 -2.87 -8.35 -2.45
N ASP A 53 -3.96 -7.64 -2.12
CA ASP A 53 -5.29 -7.96 -2.62
C ASP A 53 -5.38 -7.76 -4.14
N ALA A 54 -4.77 -6.70 -4.66
CA ALA A 54 -4.73 -6.46 -6.10
C ALA A 54 -3.98 -7.57 -6.84
N SER A 55 -2.84 -8.00 -6.33
CA SER A 55 -2.07 -9.12 -6.89
C SER A 55 -2.84 -10.44 -6.81
N PHE A 56 -3.57 -10.64 -5.72
CA PHE A 56 -4.41 -11.82 -5.51
C PHE A 56 -5.54 -11.90 -6.55
N GLU A 57 -6.24 -10.80 -6.78
CA GLU A 57 -7.30 -10.74 -7.80
C GLU A 57 -6.76 -11.03 -9.22
N VAL A 58 -5.63 -10.45 -9.57
CA VAL A 58 -4.98 -10.71 -10.85
C VAL A 58 -4.62 -12.18 -10.97
N GLY A 59 -4.08 -12.79 -9.91
CA GLY A 59 -3.74 -14.21 -9.88
C GLY A 59 -4.96 -15.11 -10.06
N LEU A 60 -6.08 -14.79 -9.40
CA LEU A 60 -7.33 -15.52 -9.58
C LEU A 60 -7.83 -15.47 -11.01
N LYS A 61 -7.82 -14.30 -11.63
CA LYS A 61 -8.23 -14.13 -13.02
C LYS A 61 -7.34 -14.90 -14.00
N LYS A 62 -6.03 -14.88 -13.80
CA LYS A 62 -5.09 -15.61 -14.64
C LYS A 62 -5.26 -17.12 -14.55
N ALA A 63 -5.61 -17.62 -13.36
CA ALA A 63 -5.86 -19.05 -13.14
C ALA A 63 -7.27 -19.49 -13.55
N GLY A 64 -8.12 -18.56 -13.97
CA GLY A 64 -9.51 -18.83 -14.32
C GLY A 64 -10.40 -19.13 -13.13
N LEU A 65 -9.99 -18.73 -11.92
CA LEU A 65 -10.75 -18.95 -10.71
C LEU A 65 -11.76 -17.81 -10.46
N SER A 66 -12.81 -18.14 -9.71
CA SER A 66 -13.89 -17.21 -9.43
C SER A 66 -13.51 -16.22 -8.34
N LEU A 67 -13.84 -14.93 -8.54
CA LEU A 67 -13.74 -13.91 -7.49
C LEU A 67 -14.76 -14.10 -6.37
N LYS A 68 -15.78 -14.96 -6.58
CA LYS A 68 -16.78 -15.32 -5.55
C LYS A 68 -16.27 -16.32 -4.52
N MET A 69 -15.06 -16.87 -4.76
CA MET A 69 -14.35 -17.75 -3.84
C MET A 69 -15.13 -19.01 -3.40
N PRO A 70 -15.56 -19.88 -4.36
CA PRO A 70 -16.22 -21.12 -4.00
C PRO A 70 -15.25 -22.09 -3.30
N GLU A 71 -15.81 -23.00 -2.47
CA GLU A 71 -15.01 -23.93 -1.66
C GLU A 71 -14.18 -24.91 -2.48
N ASP A 72 -14.67 -25.32 -3.65
CA ASP A 72 -13.99 -26.28 -4.54
C ASP A 72 -12.69 -25.71 -5.15
N GLU A 73 -12.48 -24.39 -5.07
CA GLU A 73 -11.27 -23.71 -5.54
C GLU A 73 -10.32 -23.31 -4.39
N GLU A 74 -10.60 -23.71 -3.15
CA GLU A 74 -9.90 -23.24 -1.96
C GLU A 74 -8.39 -23.50 -2.01
N GLU A 75 -7.97 -24.71 -2.40
CA GLU A 75 -6.57 -25.08 -2.43
C GLU A 75 -5.77 -24.25 -3.46
N GLN A 76 -6.32 -24.08 -4.67
CA GLN A 76 -5.71 -23.26 -5.72
C GLN A 76 -5.69 -21.78 -5.31
N ARG A 77 -6.77 -21.31 -4.71
CA ARG A 77 -6.90 -19.93 -4.21
C ARG A 77 -5.86 -19.62 -3.15
N ASP A 78 -5.63 -20.55 -2.20
CA ASP A 78 -4.66 -20.37 -1.13
C ASP A 78 -3.23 -20.30 -1.68
N ALA A 79 -2.89 -21.13 -2.67
CA ALA A 79 -1.60 -21.07 -3.35
C ALA A 79 -1.38 -19.72 -4.04
N ILE A 80 -2.42 -19.20 -4.70
CA ILE A 80 -2.37 -17.88 -5.35
C ILE A 80 -2.22 -16.77 -4.32
N ARG A 81 -2.88 -16.88 -3.16
CA ARG A 81 -2.76 -15.91 -2.06
C ARG A 81 -1.34 -15.86 -1.52
N VAL A 82 -0.71 -17.00 -1.30
CA VAL A 82 0.68 -17.08 -0.84
C VAL A 82 1.61 -16.42 -1.87
N HIS A 83 1.41 -16.72 -3.14
CA HIS A 83 2.20 -16.12 -4.21
C HIS A 83 2.01 -14.60 -4.30
N ALA A 84 0.77 -14.12 -4.19
CA ALA A 84 0.47 -12.69 -4.22
C ALA A 84 1.14 -11.95 -3.05
N LYS A 85 1.12 -12.52 -1.85
CA LYS A 85 1.81 -11.94 -0.69
C LYS A 85 3.33 -11.91 -0.88
N ALA A 86 3.91 -12.96 -1.44
CA ALA A 86 5.34 -13.01 -1.72
C ALA A 86 5.74 -11.97 -2.77
N MET A 87 4.97 -11.81 -3.83
CA MET A 87 5.21 -10.80 -4.86
C MET A 87 5.10 -9.39 -4.32
N THR A 88 4.12 -9.15 -3.46
CA THR A 88 3.92 -7.84 -2.81
C THR A 88 5.09 -7.50 -1.88
N ALA A 89 5.55 -8.46 -1.10
CA ALA A 89 6.72 -8.26 -0.23
C ALA A 89 7.98 -7.94 -1.05
N LYS A 90 8.18 -8.65 -2.16
CA LYS A 90 9.30 -8.41 -3.07
C LYS A 90 9.24 -7.02 -3.70
N ARG A 91 8.04 -6.59 -4.14
CA ARG A 91 7.82 -5.25 -4.68
C ARG A 91 8.13 -4.19 -3.64
N GLN A 92 7.64 -4.36 -2.40
CA GLN A 92 7.92 -3.43 -1.31
C GLN A 92 9.41 -3.32 -1.04
N ASP A 93 10.11 -4.45 -0.99
CA ASP A 93 11.56 -4.49 -0.76
C ASP A 93 12.31 -3.71 -1.86
N MET A 94 11.94 -3.92 -3.11
CA MET A 94 12.55 -3.19 -4.24
C MET A 94 12.30 -1.69 -4.16
N LEU A 95 11.08 -1.27 -3.82
CA LEU A 95 10.72 0.14 -3.69
C LEU A 95 11.46 0.79 -2.52
N VAL A 96 11.60 0.09 -1.40
CA VAL A 96 12.35 0.57 -0.24
C VAL A 96 13.85 0.69 -0.54
N LYS A 97 14.42 -0.27 -1.26
CA LYS A 97 15.82 -0.19 -1.71
C LYS A 97 16.05 1.01 -2.60
N GLY A 98 15.09 1.36 -3.45
CA GLY A 98 15.13 2.55 -4.28
C GLY A 98 14.73 3.84 -3.56
N ARG A 99 14.37 3.76 -2.27
CA ARG A 99 13.89 4.91 -1.47
C ARG A 99 12.67 5.59 -2.05
N MET A 100 11.83 4.82 -2.73
CA MET A 100 10.61 5.32 -3.36
C MET A 100 9.49 5.52 -2.34
N GLY A 101 8.57 6.43 -2.64
CA GLY A 101 7.38 6.65 -1.83
C GLY A 101 6.39 5.48 -1.90
N LEU A 102 5.77 5.14 -0.78
CA LEU A 102 4.90 3.98 -0.63
C LEU A 102 3.58 4.35 0.02
N VAL A 103 2.51 3.70 -0.44
CA VAL A 103 1.25 3.62 0.29
C VAL A 103 1.04 2.15 0.65
N ILE A 104 1.15 1.84 1.92
CA ILE A 104 0.99 0.48 2.43
C ILE A 104 -0.43 0.33 2.96
N ASP A 105 -1.22 -0.49 2.28
CA ASP A 105 -2.58 -0.78 2.66
C ASP A 105 -2.61 -1.95 3.64
N SER A 106 -3.29 -1.77 4.76
CA SER A 106 -3.38 -2.80 5.77
C SER A 106 -4.74 -2.78 6.45
N THR A 107 -5.07 -3.89 7.10
CA THR A 107 -6.23 -3.96 7.98
C THR A 107 -5.80 -3.63 9.41
N ALA A 108 -6.74 -3.13 10.22
CA ALA A 108 -6.44 -2.78 11.61
C ALA A 108 -6.10 -4.00 12.50
N ARG A 109 -6.14 -5.21 11.96
CA ARG A 109 -5.88 -6.45 12.73
C ARG A 109 -4.41 -6.60 13.14
N ASP A 110 -3.49 -6.05 12.35
CA ASP A 110 -2.05 -6.25 12.54
C ASP A 110 -1.32 -4.95 12.89
N ILE A 111 -1.88 -4.19 13.83
CA ILE A 111 -1.28 -2.91 14.25
C ILE A 111 0.16 -3.08 14.72
N LYS A 112 0.47 -4.15 15.47
CA LYS A 112 1.83 -4.40 15.96
C LYS A 112 2.82 -4.58 14.81
N LYS A 113 2.45 -5.36 13.81
CA LYS A 113 3.26 -5.58 12.61
C LYS A 113 3.45 -4.28 11.84
N LEU A 114 2.40 -3.49 11.72
CA LEU A 114 2.42 -2.20 11.05
C LEU A 114 3.35 -1.21 11.74
N LEU A 115 3.32 -1.16 13.07
CA LEU A 115 4.20 -0.29 13.86
C LEU A 115 5.67 -0.71 13.74
N VAL A 116 5.95 -2.00 13.67
CA VAL A 116 7.32 -2.50 13.43
C VAL A 116 7.82 -2.06 12.05
N GLN A 117 7.00 -2.19 11.01
CA GLN A 117 7.34 -1.74 9.66
C GLN A 117 7.57 -0.23 9.62
N LYS A 118 6.71 0.53 10.27
CA LYS A 118 6.82 1.98 10.36
C LYS A 118 8.16 2.39 10.98
N LYS A 119 8.53 1.76 12.10
CA LYS A 119 9.79 2.03 12.78
C LYS A 119 11.01 1.68 11.93
N LEU A 120 10.97 0.55 11.22
CA LEU A 120 12.05 0.15 10.32
C LEU A 120 12.24 1.15 9.19
N LEU A 121 11.15 1.64 8.59
CA LEU A 121 11.22 2.63 7.53
C LEU A 121 11.75 3.97 8.05
N GLU A 122 11.34 4.38 9.24
CA GLU A 122 11.85 5.60 9.87
C GLU A 122 13.36 5.51 10.12
N GLN A 123 13.86 4.33 10.52
CA GLN A 123 15.29 4.10 10.69
C GLN A 123 16.07 4.22 9.37
N LEU A 124 15.41 3.96 8.24
CA LEU A 124 15.99 4.13 6.91
C LEU A 124 15.91 5.57 6.39
N GLY A 125 15.32 6.48 7.16
CA GLY A 125 15.18 7.87 6.78
C GLY A 125 13.83 8.25 6.18
N TYR A 126 12.85 7.34 6.19
CA TYR A 126 11.49 7.63 5.72
C TYR A 126 10.73 8.51 6.69
N GLU A 127 9.99 9.46 6.15
CA GLU A 127 8.91 10.12 6.87
C GLU A 127 7.66 9.26 6.71
N THR A 128 7.00 8.97 7.82
CA THR A 128 5.83 8.08 7.83
C THR A 128 4.59 8.82 8.31
N ALA A 129 3.45 8.40 7.80
CA ALA A 129 2.14 8.88 8.24
C ALA A 129 1.17 7.71 8.30
N MET A 130 0.21 7.78 9.20
CA MET A 130 -0.87 6.79 9.29
C MET A 130 -2.19 7.47 8.98
N VAL A 131 -2.96 6.85 8.08
CA VAL A 131 -4.30 7.29 7.72
C VAL A 131 -5.28 6.20 8.12
N PHE A 132 -6.16 6.52 9.06
CA PHE A 132 -7.23 5.63 9.48
C PHE A 132 -8.50 6.00 8.73
N VAL A 133 -9.03 5.03 7.99
CA VAL A 133 -10.30 5.21 7.28
C VAL A 133 -11.38 4.55 8.11
N ASN A 134 -12.22 5.38 8.70
CA ASN A 134 -13.31 4.95 9.57
C ASN A 134 -14.64 5.11 8.83
N THR A 135 -15.42 4.03 8.81
CA THR A 135 -16.78 4.05 8.25
C THR A 135 -17.69 3.22 9.14
N SER A 136 -19.00 3.47 9.06
CA SER A 136 -19.98 2.66 9.80
C SER A 136 -19.99 1.22 9.26
N LEU A 137 -20.36 0.27 10.12
CA LEU A 137 -20.49 -1.14 9.72
C LEU A 137 -21.47 -1.29 8.56
N GLU A 138 -22.57 -0.58 8.59
CA GLU A 138 -23.60 -0.59 7.54
C GLU A 138 -23.02 -0.15 6.20
N THR A 139 -22.30 0.97 6.18
CA THR A 139 -21.63 1.46 4.96
C THR A 139 -20.58 0.47 4.46
N ALA A 140 -19.83 -0.14 5.36
CA ALA A 140 -18.82 -1.14 4.99
C ALA A 140 -19.46 -2.38 4.34
N LEU A 141 -20.57 -2.85 4.87
CA LEU A 141 -21.32 -3.99 4.30
C LEU A 141 -21.89 -3.67 2.92
N ASP A 142 -22.37 -2.45 2.71
CA ASP A 142 -22.88 -1.99 1.40
C ASP A 142 -21.78 -1.93 0.35
N ARG A 143 -20.53 -1.64 0.74
CA ARG A 143 -19.38 -1.54 -0.16
C ARG A 143 -18.70 -2.88 -0.46
N ASN A 144 -19.00 -3.88 0.34
CA ASN A 144 -18.51 -5.21 0.10
C ASN A 144 -19.42 -5.92 -0.90
#